data_c17907cca505d8515c8797121ef24260
#
_entry.id   c17907cca505d8515c8797121ef24260
#
_cell.length_a   1.000
_cell.length_b   1.000
_cell.length_c   1.000
_cell.angle_alpha   90.00
_cell.angle_beta   90.00
_cell.angle_gamma   90.00
#
_symmetry.space_group_name_H-M   'P 1'
#
loop_
_entity.id
_entity.type
_entity.pdbx_description
1 polymer ?
#
loop_
_entity_poly.entity_id
_entity_poly.type
_entity_poly.pdbx_seq_one_letter_code
_entity_poly.pdbx_strand_id
1 'polypeptide(L)'
;METKVRRMRDNRNSHNENARRAADSRNAVQEQAKGLRESIDEMKAKQKEIRDQARIHKARRDEIQGHIREIISKKRGRRDDERGSKSVVIELSETEGQIDKIERRLETDGRLKLEDENKLLKELKKLIGKRNELLPAVKEHESITIDLGDMDESINRLKAEADSEHQAMVDCHKQGDEIWEEIKPLFEERDFLRAEGDRLHNVFVEAKAAADEVH
;
A
#
# COMPACT_ATOMS: atom_id res chain seq x y z
N MET A 1 -74.27 -19.32 -40.15
CA MET A 1 -72.92 -19.96 -40.04
C MET A 1 -71.78 -19.01 -40.38
N GLU A 2 -71.82 -18.25 -41.43
CA GLU A 2 -70.79 -17.31 -41.86
C GLU A 2 -70.42 -16.24 -40.81
N THR A 3 -71.38 -15.68 -40.11
CA THR A 3 -71.12 -14.65 -39.07
C THR A 3 -70.31 -15.19 -37.87
N LYS A 4 -70.51 -16.48 -37.51
CA LYS A 4 -69.75 -17.12 -36.41
C LYS A 4 -68.26 -17.35 -36.82
N VAL A 5 -68.05 -17.84 -38.03
CA VAL A 5 -66.69 -18.09 -38.56
C VAL A 5 -65.94 -16.78 -38.71
N ARG A 6 -66.58 -15.69 -39.17
CA ARG A 6 -65.96 -14.36 -39.27
C ARG A 6 -65.53 -13.84 -37.88
N ARG A 7 -66.40 -13.97 -36.89
CA ARG A 7 -66.13 -13.59 -35.50
C ARG A 7 -64.94 -14.36 -34.90
N MET A 8 -64.86 -15.69 -35.14
CA MET A 8 -63.70 -16.50 -34.70
C MET A 8 -62.43 -16.11 -35.39
N ARG A 9 -62.50 -15.82 -36.71
CA ARG A 9 -61.33 -15.32 -37.44
C ARG A 9 -60.85 -13.96 -36.90
N ASP A 10 -61.72 -13.03 -36.61
CA ASP A 10 -61.44 -11.71 -36.07
C ASP A 10 -60.84 -11.83 -34.66
N ASN A 11 -61.35 -12.69 -33.79
CA ASN A 11 -60.82 -12.97 -32.48
C ASN A 11 -59.37 -13.55 -32.58
N ARG A 12 -59.17 -14.55 -33.41
CA ARG A 12 -57.84 -15.14 -33.64
C ARG A 12 -56.84 -14.09 -34.13
N ASN A 13 -57.24 -13.23 -35.09
CA ASN A 13 -56.40 -12.19 -35.62
C ASN A 13 -56.02 -11.16 -34.52
N SER A 14 -56.99 -10.81 -33.65
CA SER A 14 -56.71 -9.93 -32.49
C SER A 14 -55.70 -10.56 -31.52
N HIS A 15 -55.85 -11.85 -31.18
CA HIS A 15 -54.87 -12.54 -30.34
C HIS A 15 -53.50 -12.64 -30.98
N ASN A 16 -53.40 -12.89 -32.26
CA ASN A 16 -52.14 -12.89 -33.01
C ASN A 16 -51.51 -11.52 -33.04
N GLU A 17 -52.28 -10.44 -33.17
CA GLU A 17 -51.76 -9.07 -33.13
C GLU A 17 -51.23 -8.73 -31.73
N ASN A 18 -51.94 -9.11 -30.68
CA ASN A 18 -51.49 -8.95 -29.29
C ASN A 18 -50.20 -9.73 -29.02
N ALA A 19 -50.11 -10.99 -29.53
CA ALA A 19 -48.87 -11.75 -29.44
C ALA A 19 -47.70 -11.09 -30.16
N ARG A 20 -47.93 -10.51 -31.35
CA ARG A 20 -46.88 -9.76 -32.07
C ARG A 20 -46.40 -8.54 -31.27
N ARG A 21 -47.33 -7.72 -30.76
CA ARG A 21 -47.03 -6.53 -29.94
C ARG A 21 -46.25 -6.93 -28.68
N ALA A 22 -46.64 -8.01 -28.00
CA ALA A 22 -45.91 -8.50 -26.83
C ALA A 22 -44.53 -8.99 -27.20
N ALA A 23 -44.35 -9.68 -28.34
CA ALA A 23 -43.06 -10.12 -28.83
C ALA A 23 -42.14 -8.95 -29.18
N ASP A 24 -42.65 -7.92 -29.86
CA ASP A 24 -41.89 -6.74 -30.22
C ASP A 24 -41.44 -5.95 -28.96
N SER A 25 -42.35 -5.75 -28.00
CA SER A 25 -42.01 -5.10 -26.72
C SER A 25 -40.99 -5.92 -25.92
N ARG A 26 -41.15 -7.24 -25.86
CA ARG A 26 -40.16 -8.13 -25.22
C ARG A 26 -38.78 -8.02 -25.86
N ASN A 27 -38.70 -8.01 -27.19
CA ASN A 27 -37.45 -7.89 -27.92
C ASN A 27 -36.78 -6.54 -27.67
N ALA A 28 -37.55 -5.44 -27.60
CA ALA A 28 -37.04 -4.12 -27.26
C ALA A 28 -36.46 -4.10 -25.82
N VAL A 29 -37.14 -4.68 -24.83
CA VAL A 29 -36.65 -4.80 -23.45
C VAL A 29 -35.40 -5.67 -23.37
N GLN A 30 -35.35 -6.75 -24.16
CA GLN A 30 -34.15 -7.62 -24.21
C GLN A 30 -32.93 -6.88 -24.78
N GLU A 31 -33.11 -6.04 -25.80
CA GLU A 31 -32.00 -5.25 -26.36
C GLU A 31 -31.52 -4.20 -25.37
N GLN A 32 -32.43 -3.51 -24.68
CA GLN A 32 -32.06 -2.61 -23.58
C GLN A 32 -31.29 -3.35 -22.47
N ALA A 33 -31.79 -4.52 -22.04
CA ALA A 33 -31.11 -5.32 -21.03
C ALA A 33 -29.74 -5.82 -21.47
N LYS A 34 -29.53 -6.05 -22.78
CA LYS A 34 -28.23 -6.41 -23.34
C LYS A 34 -27.24 -5.24 -23.25
N GLY A 35 -27.63 -4.05 -23.71
CA GLY A 35 -26.79 -2.85 -23.62
C GLY A 35 -26.43 -2.52 -22.17
N LEU A 36 -27.38 -2.67 -21.24
CA LEU A 36 -27.14 -2.46 -19.82
C LEU A 36 -26.14 -3.47 -19.23
N ARG A 37 -26.21 -4.75 -19.64
CA ARG A 37 -25.22 -5.77 -19.23
C ARG A 37 -23.82 -5.44 -19.72
N GLU A 38 -23.68 -5.02 -20.99
CA GLU A 38 -22.40 -4.61 -21.56
C GLU A 38 -21.80 -3.44 -20.75
N SER A 39 -22.61 -2.44 -20.41
CA SER A 39 -22.18 -1.31 -19.57
C SER A 39 -21.76 -1.76 -18.16
N ILE A 40 -22.52 -2.62 -17.51
CA ILE A 40 -22.17 -3.20 -16.20
C ILE A 40 -20.86 -3.98 -16.28
N ASP A 41 -20.64 -4.76 -17.32
CA ASP A 41 -19.45 -5.57 -17.47
C ASP A 41 -18.19 -4.70 -17.71
N GLU A 42 -18.34 -3.62 -18.48
CA GLU A 42 -17.27 -2.62 -18.66
C GLU A 42 -16.89 -1.93 -17.34
N MET A 43 -17.89 -1.51 -16.55
CA MET A 43 -17.64 -0.87 -15.26
C MET A 43 -17.01 -1.84 -14.25
N LYS A 44 -17.42 -3.10 -14.24
CA LYS A 44 -16.79 -4.16 -13.44
C LYS A 44 -15.35 -4.41 -13.85
N ALA A 45 -15.06 -4.38 -15.14
CA ALA A 45 -13.68 -4.53 -15.63
C ALA A 45 -12.80 -3.38 -15.13
N LYS A 46 -13.26 -2.13 -15.21
CA LYS A 46 -12.57 -0.97 -14.65
C LYS A 46 -12.36 -1.09 -13.13
N GLN A 47 -13.40 -1.50 -12.40
CA GLN A 47 -13.30 -1.71 -10.95
C GLN A 47 -12.26 -2.79 -10.61
N LYS A 48 -12.21 -3.86 -11.39
CA LYS A 48 -11.22 -4.92 -11.20
C LYS A 48 -9.79 -4.39 -11.42
N GLU A 49 -9.57 -3.62 -12.47
CA GLU A 49 -8.28 -3.02 -12.77
C GLU A 49 -7.80 -2.12 -11.61
N ILE A 50 -8.66 -1.26 -11.10
CA ILE A 50 -8.35 -0.38 -9.97
C ILE A 50 -8.03 -1.20 -8.70
N ARG A 51 -8.77 -2.28 -8.44
CA ARG A 51 -8.48 -3.18 -7.32
C ARG A 51 -7.15 -3.91 -7.47
N ASP A 52 -6.78 -4.26 -8.69
CA ASP A 52 -5.49 -4.90 -8.97
C ASP A 52 -4.34 -3.89 -8.78
N GLN A 53 -4.51 -2.61 -9.16
CA GLN A 53 -3.58 -1.53 -8.84
C GLN A 53 -3.43 -1.34 -7.32
N ALA A 54 -4.54 -1.34 -6.56
CA ALA A 54 -4.48 -1.27 -5.10
C ALA A 54 -3.67 -2.41 -4.48
N ARG A 55 -3.76 -3.62 -5.04
CA ARG A 55 -2.95 -4.77 -4.61
C ARG A 55 -1.46 -4.58 -4.88
N ILE A 56 -1.11 -3.98 -6.03
CA ILE A 56 0.28 -3.66 -6.37
C ILE A 56 0.85 -2.66 -5.37
N HIS A 57 0.14 -1.56 -5.09
CA HIS A 57 0.56 -0.56 -4.11
C HIS A 57 0.71 -1.17 -2.71
N LYS A 58 -0.23 -2.04 -2.31
CA LYS A 58 -0.12 -2.78 -1.05
C LYS A 58 1.15 -3.64 -1.00
N ALA A 59 1.44 -4.40 -2.05
CA ALA A 59 2.61 -5.26 -2.10
C ALA A 59 3.91 -4.46 -2.01
N ARG A 60 4.02 -3.34 -2.72
CA ARG A 60 5.18 -2.42 -2.65
C ARG A 60 5.36 -1.86 -1.24
N ARG A 61 4.28 -1.37 -0.63
CA ARG A 61 4.33 -0.88 0.75
C ARG A 61 4.83 -1.96 1.71
N ASP A 62 4.33 -3.18 1.59
CA ASP A 62 4.70 -4.28 2.47
C ASP A 62 6.18 -4.69 2.27
N GLU A 63 6.71 -4.63 1.04
CA GLU A 63 8.12 -4.81 0.72
C GLU A 63 8.99 -3.73 1.36
N ILE A 64 8.63 -2.46 1.19
CA ILE A 64 9.33 -1.32 1.81
C ILE A 64 9.35 -1.47 3.34
N GLN A 65 8.23 -1.86 3.95
CA GLN A 65 8.17 -2.12 5.39
C GLN A 65 9.07 -3.29 5.81
N GLY A 66 9.25 -4.29 4.95
CA GLY A 66 10.24 -5.36 5.15
C GLY A 66 11.66 -4.79 5.24
N HIS A 67 12.05 -3.97 4.27
CA HIS A 67 13.37 -3.33 4.25
C HIS A 67 13.60 -2.44 5.48
N ILE A 68 12.59 -1.66 5.90
CA ILE A 68 12.68 -0.85 7.13
C ILE A 68 12.97 -1.74 8.35
N ARG A 69 12.30 -2.89 8.48
CA ARG A 69 12.53 -3.82 9.60
C ARG A 69 13.95 -4.39 9.59
N GLU A 70 14.47 -4.71 8.41
CA GLU A 70 15.85 -5.18 8.27
C GLU A 70 16.87 -4.12 8.70
N ILE A 71 16.70 -2.86 8.25
CA ILE A 71 17.58 -1.76 8.64
C ILE A 71 17.48 -1.50 10.15
N ILE A 72 16.29 -1.52 10.73
CA ILE A 72 16.10 -1.38 12.19
C ILE A 72 16.79 -2.51 12.96
N SER A 73 16.74 -3.74 12.45
CA SER A 73 17.43 -4.87 13.07
C SER A 73 18.95 -4.67 13.05
N LYS A 74 19.52 -4.28 11.90
CA LYS A 74 20.94 -3.93 11.77
C LYS A 74 21.33 -2.78 12.68
N LYS A 75 20.49 -1.75 12.75
CA LYS A 75 20.71 -0.59 13.63
C LYS A 75 20.75 -0.98 15.11
N ARG A 76 19.94 -1.93 15.56
CA ARG A 76 19.99 -2.40 16.96
C ARG A 76 21.35 -3.02 17.28
N GLY A 77 21.87 -3.88 16.41
CA GLY A 77 23.21 -4.44 16.58
C GLY A 77 24.31 -3.35 16.67
N ARG A 78 24.28 -2.39 15.73
CA ARG A 78 25.24 -1.27 15.73
C ARG A 78 25.13 -0.37 16.95
N ARG A 79 23.96 -0.17 17.52
CA ARG A 79 23.79 0.59 18.78
C ARG A 79 24.38 -0.10 19.99
N ASP A 80 24.37 -1.42 20.03
CA ASP A 80 25.04 -2.17 21.09
C ASP A 80 26.55 -2.04 20.96
N ASP A 81 27.10 -2.06 19.74
CA ASP A 81 28.52 -1.78 19.45
C ASP A 81 28.89 -0.34 19.84
N GLU A 82 28.06 0.66 19.52
CA GLU A 82 28.24 2.07 19.90
C GLU A 82 28.34 2.25 21.41
N ARG A 83 27.48 1.57 22.19
CA ARG A 83 27.50 1.64 23.65
C ARG A 83 28.79 1.07 24.22
N GLY A 84 29.29 -0.03 23.64
CA GLY A 84 30.57 -0.63 24.03
C GLY A 84 31.74 0.30 23.77
N SER A 85 31.77 0.97 22.62
CA SER A 85 32.87 1.86 22.21
C SER A 85 32.85 3.25 22.84
N LYS A 86 31.68 3.72 23.32
CA LYS A 86 31.54 5.02 24.02
C LYS A 86 32.38 5.11 25.27
N SER A 87 32.58 4.01 26.01
CA SER A 87 33.46 3.94 27.18
C SER A 87 34.91 4.24 26.82
N VAL A 88 35.36 3.79 25.63
CA VAL A 88 36.73 4.00 25.14
C VAL A 88 36.97 5.46 24.79
N VAL A 89 35.96 6.17 24.23
CA VAL A 89 36.08 7.61 23.95
C VAL A 89 36.26 8.43 25.23
N ILE A 90 35.52 8.10 26.28
CA ILE A 90 35.62 8.73 27.60
C ILE A 90 37.01 8.47 28.17
N GLU A 91 37.49 7.22 28.13
CA GLU A 91 38.81 6.85 28.63
C GLU A 91 39.94 7.55 27.87
N LEU A 92 39.80 7.75 26.54
CA LEU A 92 40.74 8.55 25.75
C LEU A 92 40.77 9.99 26.23
N SER A 93 39.62 10.64 26.40
CA SER A 93 39.52 12.02 26.88
C SER A 93 40.16 12.23 28.26
N GLU A 94 39.93 11.26 29.19
CA GLU A 94 40.56 11.30 30.52
C GLU A 94 42.09 11.14 30.43
N THR A 95 42.56 10.26 29.56
CA THR A 95 43.98 10.03 29.34
C THR A 95 44.67 11.26 28.76
N GLU A 96 44.04 11.93 27.78
CA GLU A 96 44.53 13.18 27.22
C GLU A 96 44.60 14.30 28.27
N GLY A 97 43.54 14.42 29.10
CA GLY A 97 43.53 15.39 30.19
C GLY A 97 44.60 15.13 31.25
N GLN A 98 45.03 13.88 31.47
CA GLN A 98 46.16 13.55 32.34
C GLN A 98 47.50 13.90 31.68
N ILE A 99 47.65 13.64 30.39
CA ILE A 99 48.85 14.01 29.61
C ILE A 99 49.03 15.53 29.69
N ASP A 100 48.00 16.32 29.38
CA ASP A 100 48.04 17.77 29.42
C ASP A 100 48.45 18.31 30.80
N LYS A 101 47.99 17.71 31.87
CA LYS A 101 48.35 18.11 33.24
C LYS A 101 49.82 17.85 33.54
N ILE A 102 50.35 16.70 33.12
CA ILE A 102 51.76 16.35 33.34
C ILE A 102 52.66 17.24 32.46
N GLU A 103 52.30 17.47 31.20
CA GLU A 103 53.04 18.35 30.30
C GLU A 103 53.13 19.78 30.84
N ARG A 104 51.98 20.35 31.25
CA ARG A 104 51.93 21.69 31.88
C ARG A 104 52.78 21.76 33.13
N ARG A 105 52.80 20.71 33.96
CA ARG A 105 53.61 20.67 35.18
C ARG A 105 55.11 20.61 34.89
N LEU A 106 55.49 19.86 33.86
CA LEU A 106 56.87 19.78 33.38
C LEU A 106 57.37 21.13 32.80
N GLU A 107 56.46 21.84 32.10
CA GLU A 107 56.82 23.15 31.48
C GLU A 107 56.84 24.30 32.49
N THR A 108 55.96 24.31 33.48
CA THR A 108 55.78 25.47 34.38
C THR A 108 56.53 25.37 35.69
N ASP A 109 56.87 24.18 36.17
CA ASP A 109 57.44 23.96 37.47
C ASP A 109 58.99 23.84 37.38
N GLY A 110 59.68 24.94 37.17
CA GLY A 110 61.18 25.01 37.06
C GLY A 110 61.92 24.64 38.35
N ARG A 111 61.28 24.18 39.40
CA ARG A 111 61.85 23.74 40.69
C ARG A 111 61.72 22.24 40.92
N LEU A 112 61.32 21.49 39.94
CA LEU A 112 61.21 20.01 40.03
C LEU A 112 62.59 19.39 40.28
N LYS A 113 62.61 18.46 41.25
CA LYS A 113 63.81 17.63 41.43
C LYS A 113 63.95 16.64 40.29
N LEU A 114 65.17 16.38 39.88
CA LEU A 114 65.42 15.44 38.76
C LEU A 114 64.81 14.07 38.92
N GLU A 115 64.62 13.57 40.16
CA GLU A 115 63.96 12.33 40.45
C GLU A 115 62.41 12.38 40.16
N ASP A 116 61.80 13.50 40.48
CA ASP A 116 60.39 13.74 40.25
C ASP A 116 60.02 14.00 38.78
N GLU A 117 60.93 14.73 38.09
CA GLU A 117 60.90 14.93 36.65
C GLU A 117 60.97 13.58 35.91
N ASN A 118 61.89 12.70 36.27
CA ASN A 118 62.06 11.38 35.70
C ASN A 118 60.84 10.48 35.97
N LYS A 119 60.16 10.64 37.10
CA LYS A 119 58.87 9.91 37.39
C LYS A 119 57.73 10.39 36.47
N LEU A 120 57.56 11.70 36.35
CA LEU A 120 56.57 12.32 35.48
C LEU A 120 56.80 11.96 34.01
N LEU A 121 58.03 11.94 33.52
CA LEU A 121 58.37 11.49 32.16
C LEU A 121 58.06 10.02 31.91
N LYS A 122 58.29 9.15 32.91
CA LYS A 122 57.88 7.74 32.80
C LYS A 122 56.37 7.55 32.77
N GLU A 123 55.64 8.34 33.56
CA GLU A 123 54.17 8.34 33.59
C GLU A 123 53.61 8.88 32.28
N LEU A 124 54.13 9.97 31.78
CA LEU A 124 53.78 10.57 30.48
C LEU A 124 53.94 9.52 29.34
N LYS A 125 55.09 8.83 29.32
CA LYS A 125 55.35 7.80 28.31
C LYS A 125 54.32 6.65 28.36
N LYS A 126 53.89 6.24 29.58
CA LYS A 126 52.85 5.22 29.73
C LYS A 126 51.49 5.73 29.21
N LEU A 127 51.11 6.97 29.53
CA LEU A 127 49.85 7.56 29.11
C LEU A 127 49.80 7.77 27.59
N ILE A 128 50.92 8.19 26.97
CA ILE A 128 51.05 8.29 25.51
C ILE A 128 50.89 6.92 24.84
N GLY A 129 51.47 5.87 25.42
CA GLY A 129 51.29 4.50 24.97
C GLY A 129 49.80 4.10 25.01
N LYS A 130 49.12 4.32 26.15
CA LYS A 130 47.70 4.05 26.33
C LYS A 130 46.84 4.84 25.37
N ARG A 131 47.12 6.15 25.16
CA ARG A 131 46.41 6.96 24.15
C ARG A 131 46.51 6.36 22.76
N ASN A 132 47.69 5.90 22.36
CA ASN A 132 47.92 5.33 21.03
C ASN A 132 47.18 3.98 20.85
N GLU A 133 46.98 3.22 21.92
CA GLU A 133 46.18 1.97 21.92
C GLU A 133 44.66 2.25 21.80
N LEU A 134 44.18 3.38 22.38
CA LEU A 134 42.77 3.75 22.34
C LEU A 134 42.34 4.43 21.03
N LEU A 135 43.27 5.12 20.32
CA LEU A 135 42.94 5.84 19.07
C LEU A 135 42.24 5.01 17.98
N PRO A 136 42.63 3.76 17.68
CA PRO A 136 41.92 2.96 16.67
C PRO A 136 40.47 2.72 17.04
N ALA A 137 40.15 2.42 18.32
CA ALA A 137 38.81 2.16 18.79
C ALA A 137 37.91 3.42 18.75
N VAL A 138 38.51 4.61 18.92
CA VAL A 138 37.77 5.89 18.76
C VAL A 138 37.40 6.13 17.29
N LYS A 139 38.28 5.84 16.35
CA LYS A 139 37.98 5.92 14.91
C LYS A 139 36.87 4.95 14.51
N GLU A 140 36.87 3.77 15.10
CA GLU A 140 35.80 2.79 14.90
C GLU A 140 34.44 3.33 15.44
N HIS A 141 34.43 3.96 16.62
CA HIS A 141 33.24 4.62 17.17
C HIS A 141 32.70 5.72 16.24
N GLU A 142 33.57 6.57 15.68
CA GLU A 142 33.16 7.60 14.72
C GLU A 142 32.49 6.99 13.48
N SER A 143 33.11 5.92 12.94
CA SER A 143 32.52 5.18 11.81
C SER A 143 31.15 4.60 12.14
N ILE A 144 30.97 3.99 13.33
CA ILE A 144 29.68 3.46 13.78
C ILE A 144 28.63 4.57 13.89
N THR A 145 29.02 5.74 14.38
CA THR A 145 28.09 6.89 14.54
C THR A 145 27.62 7.42 13.18
N ILE A 146 28.50 7.47 12.18
CA ILE A 146 28.14 7.85 10.80
C ILE A 146 27.20 6.82 10.20
N ASP A 147 27.50 5.53 10.30
CA ASP A 147 26.65 4.43 9.81
C ASP A 147 25.24 4.49 10.40
N LEU A 148 25.12 4.81 11.70
CA LEU A 148 23.82 4.96 12.36
C LEU A 148 23.01 6.17 11.84
N GLY A 149 23.70 7.27 11.52
CA GLY A 149 23.10 8.45 10.88
C GLY A 149 22.54 8.14 9.50
N ASP A 150 23.31 7.46 8.68
CA ASP A 150 22.91 7.05 7.32
C ASP A 150 21.71 6.07 7.34
N MET A 151 21.71 5.15 8.33
CA MET A 151 20.58 4.25 8.54
C MET A 151 19.30 5.00 8.92
N ASP A 152 19.37 6.04 9.75
CA ASP A 152 18.21 6.84 10.13
C ASP A 152 17.65 7.62 8.94
N GLU A 153 18.50 8.21 8.12
CA GLU A 153 18.09 8.90 6.91
C GLU A 153 17.40 7.94 5.92
N SER A 154 17.97 6.75 5.74
CA SER A 154 17.40 5.70 4.90
C SER A 154 16.04 5.24 5.41
N ILE A 155 15.86 5.04 6.71
CA ILE A 155 14.58 4.69 7.33
C ILE A 155 13.54 5.79 7.07
N ASN A 156 13.92 7.07 7.20
CA ASN A 156 13.00 8.18 6.99
C ASN A 156 12.54 8.29 5.53
N ARG A 157 13.45 8.08 4.56
CA ARG A 157 13.10 8.03 3.13
C ARG A 157 12.14 6.89 2.84
N LEU A 158 12.45 5.68 3.31
CA LEU A 158 11.61 4.51 3.10
C LEU A 158 10.23 4.65 3.76
N LYS A 159 10.12 5.30 4.92
CA LYS A 159 8.83 5.61 5.54
C LYS A 159 7.99 6.53 4.67
N ALA A 160 8.58 7.61 4.16
CA ALA A 160 7.86 8.53 3.26
C ALA A 160 7.37 7.83 1.99
N GLU A 161 8.19 6.92 1.43
CA GLU A 161 7.80 6.10 0.28
C GLU A 161 6.67 5.13 0.63
N ALA A 162 6.73 4.45 1.78
CA ALA A 162 5.67 3.56 2.25
C ALA A 162 4.35 4.30 2.49
N ASP A 163 4.40 5.53 3.02
CA ASP A 163 3.23 6.38 3.22
C ASP A 163 2.62 6.81 1.88
N SER A 164 3.44 7.12 0.88
CA SER A 164 3.00 7.43 -0.49
C SER A 164 2.28 6.23 -1.13
N GLU A 165 2.85 5.02 -1.04
CA GLU A 165 2.23 3.80 -1.55
C GLU A 165 0.93 3.47 -0.79
N HIS A 166 0.88 3.72 0.51
CA HIS A 166 -0.34 3.56 1.29
C HIS A 166 -1.43 4.53 0.84
N GLN A 167 -1.10 5.79 0.60
CA GLN A 167 -2.07 6.78 0.11
C GLN A 167 -2.60 6.40 -1.27
N ALA A 168 -1.73 5.99 -2.20
CA ALA A 168 -2.13 5.52 -3.52
C ALA A 168 -3.09 4.30 -3.43
N MET A 169 -2.82 3.36 -2.55
CA MET A 169 -3.71 2.23 -2.28
C MET A 169 -5.08 2.69 -1.78
N VAL A 170 -5.13 3.64 -0.83
CA VAL A 170 -6.38 4.17 -0.29
C VAL A 170 -7.19 4.90 -1.37
N ASP A 171 -6.52 5.66 -2.23
CA ASP A 171 -7.18 6.38 -3.33
C ASP A 171 -7.74 5.41 -4.38
N CYS A 172 -7.04 4.32 -4.69
CA CYS A 172 -7.59 3.24 -5.52
C CYS A 172 -8.82 2.59 -4.89
N HIS A 173 -8.84 2.36 -3.57
CA HIS A 173 -10.02 1.82 -2.90
C HIS A 173 -11.21 2.77 -3.00
N LYS A 174 -11.02 4.07 -2.78
CA LYS A 174 -12.08 5.08 -2.93
C LYS A 174 -12.66 5.08 -4.34
N GLN A 175 -11.80 5.10 -5.36
CA GLN A 175 -12.24 5.02 -6.76
C GLN A 175 -13.02 3.73 -7.05
N GLY A 176 -12.59 2.60 -6.49
CA GLY A 176 -13.29 1.33 -6.63
C GLY A 176 -14.67 1.33 -5.95
N ASP A 177 -14.81 2.04 -4.84
CA ASP A 177 -16.08 2.21 -4.12
C ASP A 177 -17.02 3.18 -4.87
N GLU A 178 -16.49 4.27 -5.45
CA GLU A 178 -17.24 5.19 -6.30
C GLU A 178 -17.85 4.46 -7.50
N ILE A 179 -17.06 3.67 -8.23
CA ILE A 179 -17.56 2.85 -9.33
C ILE A 179 -18.62 1.85 -8.86
N TRP A 180 -18.46 1.29 -7.66
CA TRP A 180 -19.46 0.38 -7.11
C TRP A 180 -20.80 1.06 -6.84
N GLU A 181 -20.79 2.29 -6.31
CA GLU A 181 -22.02 3.07 -6.12
C GLU A 181 -22.70 3.41 -7.45
N GLU A 182 -21.94 3.60 -8.53
CA GLU A 182 -22.48 3.79 -9.88
C GLU A 182 -23.07 2.50 -10.46
N ILE A 183 -22.49 1.34 -10.16
CA ILE A 183 -22.98 0.05 -10.66
C ILE A 183 -24.29 -0.39 -9.96
N LYS A 184 -24.48 -0.08 -8.68
CA LYS A 184 -25.65 -0.49 -7.91
C LYS A 184 -27.00 -0.21 -8.61
N PRO A 185 -27.30 1.03 -9.04
CA PRO A 185 -28.57 1.33 -9.69
C PRO A 185 -28.71 0.59 -11.02
N LEU A 186 -27.63 0.30 -11.72
CA LEU A 186 -27.68 -0.47 -12.97
C LEU A 186 -28.06 -1.93 -12.72
N PHE A 187 -27.73 -2.50 -11.58
CA PHE A 187 -28.21 -3.83 -11.19
C PHE A 187 -29.71 -3.84 -10.92
N GLU A 188 -30.23 -2.82 -10.24
CA GLU A 188 -31.67 -2.68 -10.00
C GLU A 188 -32.43 -2.52 -11.32
N GLU A 189 -31.94 -1.70 -12.23
CA GLU A 189 -32.51 -1.52 -13.55
C GLU A 189 -32.44 -2.82 -14.38
N ARG A 190 -31.33 -3.55 -14.33
CA ARG A 190 -31.22 -4.88 -14.98
C ARG A 190 -32.27 -5.86 -14.46
N ASP A 191 -32.46 -5.91 -13.16
CA ASP A 191 -33.40 -6.85 -12.54
C ASP A 191 -34.86 -6.45 -12.87
N PHE A 192 -35.14 -5.15 -12.97
CA PHE A 192 -36.41 -4.63 -13.45
C PHE A 192 -36.66 -5.02 -14.92
N LEU A 193 -35.69 -4.76 -15.81
CA LEU A 193 -35.83 -5.12 -17.23
C LEU A 193 -36.00 -6.64 -17.43
N ARG A 194 -35.34 -7.45 -16.61
CA ARG A 194 -35.52 -8.90 -16.63
C ARG A 194 -36.95 -9.30 -16.25
N ALA A 195 -37.45 -8.78 -15.15
CA ALA A 195 -38.82 -9.06 -14.70
C ALA A 195 -39.84 -8.61 -15.74
N GLU A 196 -39.65 -7.44 -16.37
CA GLU A 196 -40.55 -6.96 -17.43
C GLU A 196 -40.46 -7.84 -18.69
N GLY A 197 -39.25 -8.30 -19.05
CA GLY A 197 -39.06 -9.25 -20.16
C GLY A 197 -39.82 -10.59 -19.92
N ASP A 198 -39.74 -11.11 -18.69
CA ASP A 198 -40.46 -12.33 -18.29
C ASP A 198 -41.97 -12.12 -18.32
N ARG A 199 -42.45 -10.95 -17.86
CA ARG A 199 -43.89 -10.58 -17.93
C ARG A 199 -44.39 -10.52 -19.37
N LEU A 200 -43.67 -9.87 -20.26
CA LEU A 200 -44.01 -9.74 -21.68
C LEU A 200 -43.94 -11.09 -22.40
N HIS A 201 -43.02 -11.97 -22.00
CA HIS A 201 -43.01 -13.34 -22.51
C HIS A 201 -44.24 -14.13 -22.12
N ASN A 202 -44.72 -14.03 -20.90
CA ASN A 202 -45.95 -14.68 -20.46
C ASN A 202 -47.17 -14.15 -21.22
N VAL A 203 -47.28 -12.84 -21.41
CA VAL A 203 -48.33 -12.23 -22.24
C VAL A 203 -48.33 -12.77 -23.68
N PHE A 204 -47.11 -12.91 -24.25
CA PHE A 204 -46.94 -13.48 -25.58
C PHE A 204 -47.44 -14.92 -25.64
N VAL A 205 -47.05 -15.77 -24.66
CA VAL A 205 -47.44 -17.19 -24.60
C VAL A 205 -48.93 -17.33 -24.43
N GLU A 206 -49.54 -16.55 -23.53
CA GLU A 206 -51.00 -16.55 -23.30
C GLU A 206 -51.80 -16.13 -24.55
N ALA A 207 -51.37 -15.03 -25.20
CA ALA A 207 -52.00 -14.56 -26.44
C ALA A 207 -51.89 -15.57 -27.57
N LYS A 208 -50.76 -16.29 -27.65
CA LYS A 208 -50.53 -17.33 -28.65
C LYS A 208 -51.42 -18.56 -28.38
N ALA A 209 -51.53 -19.01 -27.11
CA ALA A 209 -52.37 -20.09 -26.72
C ALA A 209 -53.87 -19.78 -27.01
N ALA A 210 -54.32 -18.55 -26.67
CA ALA A 210 -55.68 -18.10 -26.97
C ALA A 210 -55.95 -18.03 -28.50
N ALA A 211 -54.98 -17.70 -29.32
CA ALA A 211 -55.14 -17.72 -30.78
C ALA A 211 -55.27 -19.17 -31.32
N ASP A 212 -54.52 -20.10 -30.73
CA ASP A 212 -54.54 -21.51 -31.13
C ASP A 212 -55.85 -22.21 -30.70
N GLU A 213 -56.48 -21.84 -29.55
CA GLU A 213 -57.78 -22.34 -29.11
C GLU A 213 -58.90 -21.93 -30.04
N VAL A 214 -58.82 -20.81 -30.75
CA VAL A 214 -59.78 -20.27 -31.67
C VAL A 214 -59.61 -20.80 -33.11
N HIS A 215 -58.52 -21.55 -33.35
CA HIS A 215 -58.23 -22.11 -34.65
C HIS A 215 -59.02 -23.38 -34.90
#